data_5fde3a544d1e4c98a1f55a8640a63cca
#
_entry.id   5fde3a544d1e4c98a1f55a8640a63cca
#
_cell.length_a   1.000
_cell.length_b   1.000
_cell.length_c   1.000
_cell.angle_alpha   90.00
_cell.angle_beta   90.00
_cell.angle_gamma   90.00
#
_symmetry.space_group_name_H-M   'P 1'
#
loop_
_entity.id
_entity.type
_entity.pdbx_description
1 polymer ?
#
loop_
_entity_poly.entity_id
_entity_poly.type
_entity_poly.pdbx_seq_one_letter_code
_entity_poly.pdbx_strand_id
1 'polypeptide(L)' 'MTRKHFEAIAKILKDHDASEDLILAMSGEMVNHNPRFNTHKFCVAAGYWG' A
#
# COMPACT_ATOMS: atom_id res chain seq x y z
N MET A 1 7.36 11.07 0.32
CA MET A 1 6.16 10.88 -0.51
C MET A 1 4.94 11.47 0.19
N THR A 2 4.02 12.00 -0.60
CA THR A 2 2.78 12.54 -0.06
C THR A 2 1.70 11.48 0.00
N ARG A 3 0.64 11.81 0.70
CA ARG A 3 -0.53 10.94 0.79
C ARG A 3 -1.07 10.54 -0.59
N LYS A 4 -1.06 11.48 -1.52
CA LYS A 4 -1.54 11.22 -2.89
C LYS A 4 -0.70 10.17 -3.59
N HIS A 5 0.59 10.16 -3.33
CA HIS A 5 1.48 9.16 -3.93
C HIS A 5 1.16 7.77 -3.42
N PHE A 6 0.91 7.64 -2.12
CA PHE A 6 0.54 6.35 -1.54
C PHE A 6 -0.78 5.85 -2.11
N GLU A 7 -1.74 6.74 -2.26
CA GLU A 7 -3.04 6.38 -2.82
C GLU A 7 -2.91 5.94 -4.28
N ALA A 8 -2.08 6.63 -5.05
CA ALA A 8 -1.86 6.27 -6.45
C ALA A 8 -1.23 4.89 -6.57
N ILE A 9 -0.24 4.60 -5.75
CA ILE A 9 0.42 3.30 -5.75
C ILE A 9 -0.57 2.21 -5.35
N ALA A 10 -1.36 2.45 -4.31
CA ALA A 10 -2.36 1.49 -3.86
C ALA A 10 -3.38 1.19 -4.96
N LYS A 11 -3.80 2.21 -5.68
CA LYS A 11 -4.75 2.04 -6.77
C LYS A 11 -4.17 1.17 -7.88
N ILE A 12 -2.90 1.38 -8.21
CA ILE A 12 -2.23 0.57 -9.21
C ILE A 12 -2.20 -0.89 -8.78
N LEU A 13 -1.87 -1.15 -7.53
CA LEU A 13 -1.85 -2.50 -7.01
C LEU A 13 -3.23 -3.15 -7.08
N LYS A 14 -4.26 -2.42 -6.76
CA LYS A 14 -5.63 -2.91 -6.81
C LYS A 14 -6.05 -3.20 -8.24
N ASP A 15 -5.76 -2.30 -9.16
CA ASP A 15 -6.17 -2.44 -10.55
C ASP A 15 -5.49 -3.62 -11.24
N HIS A 16 -4.32 -4.01 -10.76
CA HIS A 16 -3.55 -5.11 -11.32
C HIS A 16 -3.63 -6.40 -10.50
N ASP A 17 -4.55 -6.45 -9.56
CA ASP A 17 -4.76 -7.63 -8.71
C ASP A 17 -3.46 -8.10 -8.04
N ALA A 18 -2.73 -7.16 -7.47
CA ALA A 18 -1.48 -7.50 -6.81
C ALA A 18 -1.72 -8.51 -5.69
N SER A 19 -0.79 -9.43 -5.52
CA SER A 19 -0.90 -10.43 -4.47
C SER A 19 -0.78 -9.80 -3.09
N GLU A 20 -1.34 -10.48 -2.08
CA GLU A 20 -1.23 -10.01 -0.71
C GLU A 20 0.23 -9.89 -0.27
N ASP A 21 1.06 -10.84 -0.70
CA ASP A 21 2.49 -10.81 -0.40
C ASP A 21 3.14 -9.54 -0.93
N LEU A 22 2.81 -9.15 -2.15
CA LEU A 22 3.36 -7.93 -2.74
C LEU A 22 2.89 -6.69 -1.98
N ILE A 23 1.60 -6.64 -1.67
CA ILE A 23 1.04 -5.51 -0.94
C ILE A 23 1.70 -5.36 0.43
N LEU A 24 1.85 -6.47 1.14
CA LEU A 24 2.49 -6.47 2.45
C LEU A 24 3.96 -6.07 2.37
N ALA A 25 4.66 -6.58 1.38
CA ALA A 25 6.06 -6.23 1.20
C ALA A 25 6.24 -4.75 0.92
N MET A 26 5.39 -4.19 0.07
CA MET A 26 5.45 -2.76 -0.24
C MET A 26 5.09 -1.91 0.97
N SER A 27 4.07 -2.29 1.72
CA SER A 27 3.68 -1.53 2.90
C SER A 27 4.78 -1.55 3.97
N GLY A 28 5.45 -2.69 4.13
CA GLY A 28 6.58 -2.80 5.04
C GLY A 28 7.73 -1.88 4.64
N GLU A 29 8.02 -1.82 3.36
CA GLU A 29 9.07 -0.94 2.86
C GLU A 29 8.72 0.53 3.09
N MET A 30 7.46 0.89 2.84
CA MET A 30 7.01 2.26 3.05
C MET A 30 7.11 2.67 4.52
N VAL A 31 6.78 1.78 5.44
CA VAL A 31 6.91 2.02 6.88
C VAL A 31 8.38 2.25 7.25
N ASN A 32 9.28 1.49 6.63
CA ASN A 32 10.71 1.66 6.86
C ASN A 32 11.19 3.07 6.54
N HIS A 33 10.66 3.64 5.46
CA HIS A 33 11.05 4.97 5.02
C HIS A 33 10.23 6.08 5.69
N ASN A 34 9.04 5.74 6.18
CA ASN A 34 8.15 6.70 6.80
C ASN A 34 7.39 6.04 7.95
N PRO A 35 7.90 6.18 9.19
CA PRO A 35 7.28 5.52 10.36
C PRO A 35 5.83 5.94 10.62
N ARG A 36 5.39 7.06 10.05
CA ARG A 36 4.02 7.53 10.22
C ARG A 36 3.08 6.99 9.16
N PHE A 37 3.59 6.18 8.26
CA PHE A 37 2.79 5.60 7.20
C PHE A 37 1.68 4.72 7.77
N ASN A 38 0.46 4.91 7.28
CA ASN A 38 -0.68 4.12 7.74
C ASN A 38 -0.83 2.87 6.88
N THR A 39 -0.25 1.79 7.36
CA THR A 39 -0.25 0.50 6.67
C THR A 39 -1.67 0.00 6.42
N HIS A 40 -2.54 0.13 7.41
CA HIS A 40 -3.92 -0.35 7.28
C HIS A 40 -4.65 0.32 6.12
N LYS A 41 -4.59 1.64 6.04
CA LYS A 41 -5.25 2.37 4.97
C LYS A 41 -4.68 2.01 3.61
N PHE A 42 -3.38 1.87 3.54
CA PHE A 42 -2.73 1.49 2.30
C PHE A 42 -3.19 0.10 1.84
N CYS A 43 -3.20 -0.87 2.72
CA CYS A 43 -3.61 -2.22 2.38
C CYS A 43 -5.06 -2.28 1.92
N VAL A 44 -5.95 -1.56 2.59
CA VAL A 44 -7.36 -1.51 2.19
C VAL A 44 -7.50 -0.89 0.82
N ALA A 45 -6.80 0.22 0.56
CA ALA A 45 -6.85 0.90 -0.72
C ALA A 45 -6.28 0.03 -1.84
N ALA A 46 -5.31 -0.81 -1.53
CA ALA A 46 -4.70 -1.72 -2.49
C ALA A 46 -5.53 -2.99 -2.72
N GLY A 47 -6.62 -3.15 -2.00
CA GLY A 47 -7.50 -4.31 -2.16
C GLY A 47 -7.04 -5.54 -1.38
N TYR A 48 -6.15 -5.37 -0.44
CA TYR A 48 -5.63 -6.47 0.36
C TYR A 48 -6.70 -7.14 1.22
N TRP A 49 -7.63 -6.38 1.62
CA TRP A 49 -8.62 -6.83 2.56
C TRP A 49 -9.63 -7.74 1.93
N GLY A 50 -9.49 -8.92 2.19
CA GLY A 50 -10.54 -9.86 1.79
C GLY A 50 -11.69 -9.84 2.75
#